data_037102064a7c30dfeba1b16224f193d5
#
_entry.id   037102064a7c30dfeba1b16224f193d5
#
_cell.length_a   1.000
_cell.length_b   1.000
_cell.length_c   1.000
_cell.angle_alpha   90.00
_cell.angle_beta   90.00
_cell.angle_gamma   90.00
#
_symmetry.space_group_name_H-M   'P 1'
#
loop_
_entity.id
_entity.type
_entity.pdbx_description
1 polymer ?
#
loop_
_entity_poly.entity_id
_entity_poly.type
_entity_poly.pdbx_seq_one_letter_code
_entity_poly.pdbx_strand_id
1 'polypeptide(L)'
;MNVIYIGSGKSALQAKKLDLTNFNIICLNNAWRLLDNFDVWIRPGDFPSKDMPKEINFKKEVSYSEYSYHIKKLSKELNWQTNSPEHYVGYTMFFQGLYYIMSAIKPKNIYTLGFDHDYNIDRYNHWKNIGEPNPQNQFLNINIEKEFDRFEADSFYGKSSTPDPLRRGLGFDYLKDKFELAKKVSKDLNINLYNASFQTKGVNLFKRANLVSLHK
;
A
#
# COMPACT_ATOMS: atom_id res chain seq x y z
N MET A 1 -18.10 7.38 -8.52
CA MET A 1 -16.94 8.13 -8.05
C MET A 1 -15.68 7.33 -8.32
N ASN A 2 -14.61 7.99 -8.78
CA ASN A 2 -13.30 7.41 -8.98
C ASN A 2 -12.38 7.82 -7.83
N VAL A 3 -11.55 6.89 -7.38
CA VAL A 3 -10.52 7.13 -6.37
C VAL A 3 -9.15 6.92 -7.02
N ILE A 4 -8.21 7.82 -6.75
CA ILE A 4 -6.79 7.55 -6.94
C ILE A 4 -6.15 7.37 -5.56
N TYR A 5 -5.55 6.19 -5.35
CA TYR A 5 -4.88 5.81 -4.11
C TYR A 5 -3.38 5.84 -4.36
N ILE A 6 -2.68 6.73 -3.66
CA ILE A 6 -1.28 7.08 -3.92
C ILE A 6 -0.40 6.57 -2.79
N GLY A 7 0.58 5.76 -3.16
CA GLY A 7 1.69 5.32 -2.31
C GLY A 7 2.96 6.10 -2.56
N SER A 8 4.07 5.64 -2.00
CA SER A 8 5.36 6.34 -2.03
C SER A 8 6.37 5.81 -3.03
N GLY A 9 6.02 4.81 -3.84
CA GLY A 9 6.90 4.32 -4.90
C GLY A 9 7.18 5.36 -5.98
N LYS A 10 8.24 5.16 -6.76
CA LYS A 10 8.70 6.13 -7.79
C LYS A 10 7.63 6.50 -8.81
N SER A 11 6.75 5.55 -9.16
CA SER A 11 5.66 5.83 -10.10
C SER A 11 4.67 6.88 -9.60
N ALA A 12 4.61 7.15 -8.28
CA ALA A 12 3.77 8.20 -7.72
C ALA A 12 4.07 9.60 -8.30
N LEU A 13 5.30 9.84 -8.74
CA LEU A 13 5.69 11.12 -9.38
C LEU A 13 4.84 11.47 -10.62
N GLN A 14 4.19 10.48 -11.21
CA GLN A 14 3.27 10.70 -12.34
C GLN A 14 2.08 11.56 -11.93
N ALA A 15 1.65 11.51 -10.66
CA ALA A 15 0.53 12.32 -10.18
C ALA A 15 0.70 13.82 -10.43
N LYS A 16 1.95 14.31 -10.43
CA LYS A 16 2.26 15.73 -10.74
C LYS A 16 1.97 16.14 -12.19
N LYS A 17 1.78 15.17 -13.08
CA LYS A 17 1.56 15.40 -14.52
C LYS A 17 0.15 15.01 -14.96
N LEU A 18 -0.68 14.51 -14.05
CA LEU A 18 -2.02 14.05 -14.33
C LEU A 18 -3.04 15.12 -13.91
N ASP A 19 -4.08 15.27 -14.66
CA ASP A 19 -5.28 15.97 -14.19
C ASP A 19 -6.05 15.04 -13.25
N LEU A 20 -6.08 15.39 -11.98
CA LEU A 20 -6.73 14.59 -10.92
C LEU A 20 -8.06 15.20 -10.44
N THR A 21 -8.58 16.22 -11.11
CA THR A 21 -9.79 16.95 -10.68
C THR A 21 -11.03 16.08 -10.54
N ASN A 22 -11.12 15.00 -11.30
CA ASN A 22 -12.25 14.06 -11.28
C ASN A 22 -12.05 12.87 -10.32
N PHE A 23 -11.00 12.92 -9.49
CA PHE A 23 -10.69 11.87 -8.54
C PHE A 23 -10.84 12.36 -7.09
N ASN A 24 -11.30 11.44 -6.23
CA ASN A 24 -11.04 11.57 -4.80
C ASN A 24 -9.62 11.06 -4.54
N ILE A 25 -8.75 11.95 -4.07
CA ILE A 25 -7.31 11.69 -3.94
C ILE A 25 -7.01 11.22 -2.54
N ILE A 26 -6.42 10.02 -2.43
CA ILE A 26 -6.07 9.42 -1.14
C ILE A 26 -4.59 9.15 -1.09
N CYS A 27 -3.90 9.75 -0.13
CA CYS A 27 -2.47 9.57 0.09
C CYS A 27 -2.21 8.64 1.27
N LEU A 28 -1.30 7.67 1.08
CA LEU A 28 -0.83 6.77 2.11
C LEU A 28 0.54 7.18 2.64
N ASN A 29 0.69 7.20 3.96
CA ASN A 29 1.97 7.49 4.63
C ASN A 29 2.62 8.77 4.08
N ASN A 30 3.89 8.69 3.67
CA ASN A 30 4.65 9.81 3.13
C ASN A 30 4.22 10.29 1.73
N ALA A 31 3.22 9.66 1.09
CA ALA A 31 2.71 10.12 -0.20
C ALA A 31 2.10 11.53 -0.14
N TRP A 32 1.72 12.02 1.04
CA TRP A 32 1.27 13.39 1.27
C TRP A 32 2.27 14.44 0.78
N ARG A 33 3.57 14.11 0.73
CA ARG A 33 4.65 15.03 0.28
C ARG A 33 4.61 15.31 -1.23
N LEU A 34 3.76 14.61 -1.97
CA LEU A 34 3.75 14.65 -3.42
C LEU A 34 2.87 15.76 -3.98
N LEU A 35 1.73 16.02 -3.31
CA LEU A 35 0.68 16.92 -3.76
C LEU A 35 0.41 18.00 -2.72
N ASP A 36 0.15 19.20 -3.19
CA ASP A 36 -0.19 20.33 -2.33
C ASP A 36 -1.61 20.19 -1.73
N ASN A 37 -2.51 19.51 -2.44
CA ASN A 37 -3.88 19.26 -1.98
C ASN A 37 -4.32 17.84 -2.31
N PHE A 38 -5.02 17.20 -1.36
CA PHE A 38 -5.64 15.89 -1.53
C PHE A 38 -6.80 15.73 -0.55
N ASP A 39 -7.61 14.67 -0.70
CA ASP A 39 -8.85 14.54 0.08
C ASP A 39 -8.62 13.78 1.39
N VAL A 40 -7.89 12.68 1.35
CA VAL A 40 -7.74 11.80 2.51
C VAL A 40 -6.28 11.41 2.72
N TRP A 41 -5.83 11.50 3.96
CA TRP A 41 -4.54 10.97 4.39
C TRP A 41 -4.73 9.76 5.28
N ILE A 42 -4.13 8.63 4.90
CA ILE A 42 -4.14 7.38 5.69
C ILE A 42 -2.73 7.15 6.24
N ARG A 43 -2.63 6.91 7.53
CA ARG A 43 -1.37 6.61 8.20
C ARG A 43 -1.47 5.50 9.24
N PRO A 44 -0.39 4.75 9.53
CA PRO A 44 -0.33 3.82 10.65
C PRO A 44 -0.32 4.57 11.99
N GLY A 45 -0.62 3.84 13.05
CA GLY A 45 -0.63 4.39 14.40
C GLY A 45 0.75 4.83 14.89
N ASP A 46 1.80 4.19 14.41
CA ASP A 46 3.22 4.43 14.72
C ASP A 46 3.91 5.35 13.70
N PHE A 47 3.16 6.11 12.90
CA PHE A 47 3.74 7.05 11.94
C PHE A 47 4.61 8.09 12.66
N PRO A 48 5.89 8.28 12.25
CA PRO A 48 6.81 9.14 12.98
C PRO A 48 6.35 10.59 13.02
N SER A 49 6.34 11.20 14.22
CA SER A 49 5.90 12.61 14.39
C SER A 49 6.71 13.59 13.55
N LYS A 50 8.00 13.32 13.34
CA LYS A 50 8.88 14.14 12.48
C LYS A 50 8.48 14.15 11.00
N ASP A 51 7.74 13.12 10.56
CA ASP A 51 7.29 12.94 9.19
C ASP A 51 5.85 13.40 8.96
N MET A 52 5.19 13.91 10.01
CA MET A 52 3.85 14.48 9.90
C MET A 52 3.85 15.74 9.04
N PRO A 53 2.79 15.98 8.24
CA PRO A 53 2.65 17.25 7.53
C PRO A 53 2.57 18.41 8.53
N LYS A 54 3.37 19.46 8.30
CA LYS A 54 3.37 20.67 9.13
C LYS A 54 2.13 21.52 8.91
N GLU A 55 1.61 21.51 7.68
CA GLU A 55 0.41 22.21 7.28
C GLU A 55 -0.63 21.18 6.83
N ILE A 56 -1.88 21.40 7.19
CA ILE A 56 -2.98 20.54 6.83
C ILE A 56 -3.48 20.93 5.44
N ASN A 57 -3.20 20.09 4.45
CA ASN A 57 -3.60 20.24 3.06
C ASN A 57 -4.52 19.10 2.59
N PHE A 58 -5.22 18.47 3.52
CA PHE A 58 -6.17 17.39 3.27
C PHE A 58 -7.48 17.63 4.03
N LYS A 59 -8.57 17.04 3.52
CA LYS A 59 -9.91 17.19 4.13
C LYS A 59 -10.12 16.26 5.31
N LYS A 60 -9.46 15.10 5.30
CA LYS A 60 -9.65 14.07 6.32
C LYS A 60 -8.38 13.27 6.58
N GLU A 61 -8.07 13.06 7.87
CA GLU A 61 -7.10 12.08 8.33
C GLU A 61 -7.81 10.79 8.73
N VAL A 62 -7.21 9.66 8.36
CA VAL A 62 -7.69 8.32 8.72
C VAL A 62 -6.63 7.62 9.55
N SER A 63 -6.94 7.43 10.82
CA SER A 63 -6.06 6.79 11.81
C SER A 63 -6.28 5.27 11.88
N TYR A 64 -5.42 4.60 12.66
CA TYR A 64 -5.50 3.16 12.92
C TYR A 64 -6.88 2.70 13.38
N SER A 65 -7.50 3.39 14.32
CA SER A 65 -8.81 3.01 14.86
C SER A 65 -9.90 3.00 13.79
N GLU A 66 -9.87 3.98 12.90
CA GLU A 66 -10.87 4.13 11.85
C GLU A 66 -10.73 3.06 10.76
N TYR A 67 -9.55 2.86 10.18
CA TYR A 67 -9.42 1.84 9.15
C TYR A 67 -9.58 0.42 9.72
N SER A 68 -9.16 0.17 10.95
CA SER A 68 -9.39 -1.12 11.62
C SER A 68 -10.87 -1.40 11.82
N TYR A 69 -11.66 -0.40 12.22
CA TYR A 69 -13.11 -0.53 12.32
C TYR A 69 -13.73 -0.93 10.96
N HIS A 70 -13.35 -0.25 9.88
CA HIS A 70 -13.88 -0.52 8.55
C HIS A 70 -13.45 -1.90 8.01
N ILE A 71 -12.23 -2.34 8.27
CA ILE A 71 -11.78 -3.69 7.90
C ILE A 71 -12.59 -4.76 8.64
N LYS A 72 -12.79 -4.59 9.96
CA LYS A 72 -13.62 -5.52 10.75
C LYS A 72 -15.08 -5.53 10.28
N LYS A 73 -15.64 -4.38 9.93
CA LYS A 73 -16.97 -4.27 9.34
C LYS A 73 -17.06 -5.06 8.04
N LEU A 74 -16.12 -4.83 7.13
CA LEU A 74 -16.04 -5.51 5.85
C LEU A 74 -15.89 -7.03 6.00
N SER A 75 -15.08 -7.48 6.96
CA SER A 75 -14.89 -8.90 7.22
C SER A 75 -16.20 -9.59 7.66
N LYS A 76 -17.05 -8.91 8.41
CA LYS A 76 -18.37 -9.41 8.78
C LYS A 76 -19.33 -9.43 7.60
N GLU A 77 -19.37 -8.35 6.81
CA GLU A 77 -20.25 -8.22 5.63
C GLU A 77 -19.94 -9.31 4.59
N LEU A 78 -18.66 -9.66 4.40
CA LEU A 78 -18.22 -10.67 3.44
C LEU A 78 -18.05 -12.07 4.05
N ASN A 79 -18.42 -12.24 5.31
CA ASN A 79 -18.29 -13.51 6.03
C ASN A 79 -16.91 -14.16 5.86
N TRP A 80 -15.84 -13.38 6.10
CA TRP A 80 -14.49 -13.91 6.02
C TRP A 80 -14.32 -15.05 7.01
N GLN A 81 -13.81 -16.18 6.52
CA GLN A 81 -13.69 -17.41 7.31
C GLN A 81 -12.62 -17.32 8.42
N THR A 82 -11.82 -16.26 8.42
CA THR A 82 -10.81 -16.03 9.45
C THR A 82 -11.20 -14.87 10.33
N ASN A 83 -11.09 -15.05 11.64
CA ASN A 83 -11.30 -13.97 12.60
C ASN A 83 -10.17 -12.92 12.60
N SER A 84 -9.11 -13.17 11.82
CA SER A 84 -7.93 -12.30 11.73
C SER A 84 -7.94 -11.48 10.43
N PRO A 85 -8.19 -10.17 10.52
CA PRO A 85 -8.05 -9.27 9.38
C PRO A 85 -6.66 -9.29 8.75
N GLU A 86 -5.62 -9.67 9.52
CA GLU A 86 -4.23 -9.77 9.05
C GLU A 86 -4.08 -10.73 7.88
N HIS A 87 -4.91 -11.78 7.83
CA HIS A 87 -4.94 -12.68 6.69
C HIS A 87 -5.15 -11.95 5.36
N TYR A 88 -6.01 -10.94 5.35
CA TYR A 88 -6.34 -10.15 4.14
C TYR A 88 -5.39 -8.99 3.92
N VAL A 89 -5.04 -8.27 4.99
CA VAL A 89 -4.20 -7.04 4.89
C VAL A 89 -2.72 -7.33 4.73
N GLY A 90 -2.27 -8.56 4.96
CA GLY A 90 -0.91 -9.02 4.69
C GLY A 90 0.16 -8.18 5.37
N TYR A 91 -0.10 -7.65 6.56
CA TYR A 91 0.82 -6.80 7.32
C TYR A 91 1.30 -5.55 6.56
N THR A 92 0.54 -5.09 5.57
CA THR A 92 0.91 -3.89 4.81
C THR A 92 -0.13 -2.80 4.92
N MET A 93 0.33 -1.57 5.05
CA MET A 93 -0.55 -0.39 5.01
C MET A 93 -1.27 -0.24 3.68
N PHE A 94 -0.67 -0.75 2.58
CA PHE A 94 -1.31 -0.76 1.28
C PHE A 94 -2.68 -1.44 1.31
N PHE A 95 -2.73 -2.69 1.76
CA PHE A 95 -4.00 -3.44 1.82
C PHE A 95 -4.93 -2.89 2.91
N GLN A 96 -4.40 -2.43 4.03
CA GLN A 96 -5.23 -1.80 5.08
C GLN A 96 -5.96 -0.58 4.54
N GLY A 97 -5.26 0.33 3.88
CA GLY A 97 -5.86 1.49 3.24
C GLY A 97 -6.80 1.12 2.09
N LEU A 98 -6.44 0.11 1.29
CA LEU A 98 -7.28 -0.37 0.19
C LEU A 98 -8.63 -0.88 0.69
N TYR A 99 -8.65 -1.71 1.74
CA TYR A 99 -9.88 -2.23 2.32
C TYR A 99 -10.70 -1.15 3.03
N TYR A 100 -10.03 -0.17 3.65
CA TYR A 100 -10.71 1.03 4.14
C TYR A 100 -11.45 1.75 3.00
N ILE A 101 -10.78 2.00 1.89
CA ILE A 101 -11.38 2.65 0.71
C ILE A 101 -12.59 1.86 0.21
N MET A 102 -12.48 0.56 0.09
CA MET A 102 -13.57 -0.32 -0.35
C MET A 102 -14.76 -0.29 0.61
N SER A 103 -14.53 -0.26 1.92
CA SER A 103 -15.57 -0.32 2.95
C SER A 103 -16.21 1.04 3.23
N ALA A 104 -15.39 2.08 3.42
CA ALA A 104 -15.83 3.40 3.86
C ALA A 104 -16.31 4.29 2.70
N ILE A 105 -15.56 4.27 1.59
CA ILE A 105 -15.78 5.19 0.45
C ILE A 105 -16.64 4.54 -0.63
N LYS A 106 -16.50 3.23 -0.84
CA LYS A 106 -17.26 2.42 -1.79
C LYS A 106 -17.25 3.01 -3.22
N PRO A 107 -16.08 3.31 -3.80
CA PRO A 107 -16.02 3.91 -5.13
C PRO A 107 -16.36 2.87 -6.21
N LYS A 108 -16.64 3.35 -7.43
CA LYS A 108 -16.79 2.49 -8.60
C LYS A 108 -15.42 1.96 -9.07
N ASN A 109 -14.41 2.82 -9.07
CA ASN A 109 -13.07 2.48 -9.54
C ASN A 109 -12.02 2.97 -8.54
N ILE A 110 -11.00 2.15 -8.30
CA ILE A 110 -9.79 2.50 -7.53
C ILE A 110 -8.59 2.33 -8.45
N TYR A 111 -7.83 3.40 -8.61
CA TYR A 111 -6.56 3.43 -9.35
C TYR A 111 -5.42 3.55 -8.35
N THR A 112 -4.56 2.54 -8.29
CA THR A 112 -3.38 2.55 -7.42
C THR A 112 -2.18 3.13 -8.15
N LEU A 113 -1.49 4.08 -7.53
CA LEU A 113 -0.31 4.75 -8.08
C LEU A 113 0.77 4.86 -7.01
N GLY A 114 2.03 4.57 -7.35
CA GLY A 114 3.11 4.57 -6.37
C GLY A 114 3.11 3.37 -5.42
N PHE A 115 2.41 2.31 -5.81
CA PHE A 115 2.48 0.99 -5.18
C PHE A 115 3.19 0.02 -6.12
N ASP A 116 4.42 0.35 -6.46
CA ASP A 116 5.20 -0.35 -7.46
C ASP A 116 5.54 -1.77 -7.03
N HIS A 117 5.73 -1.98 -5.73
CA HIS A 117 6.12 -3.26 -5.15
C HIS A 117 7.29 -3.90 -5.91
N ASP A 118 8.19 -3.05 -6.40
CA ASP A 118 9.39 -3.44 -7.12
C ASP A 118 10.52 -3.61 -6.10
N TYR A 119 10.49 -4.75 -5.44
CA TYR A 119 11.51 -5.12 -4.46
C TYR A 119 12.69 -5.78 -5.16
N ASN A 120 13.88 -5.60 -4.62
CA ASN A 120 15.07 -6.25 -5.15
C ASN A 120 15.05 -7.74 -4.78
N ILE A 121 14.50 -8.55 -5.70
CA ILE A 121 14.34 -10.00 -5.54
C ILE A 121 15.70 -10.69 -5.36
N ASP A 122 16.74 -10.23 -6.06
CA ASP A 122 18.06 -10.86 -5.98
C ASP A 122 18.68 -10.67 -4.60
N ARG A 123 18.52 -9.47 -4.01
CA ARG A 123 18.95 -9.21 -2.63
C ARG A 123 18.15 -10.04 -1.63
N TYR A 124 16.84 -10.15 -1.82
CA TYR A 124 15.99 -10.98 -0.97
C TYR A 124 16.40 -12.47 -1.03
N ASN A 125 16.60 -13.00 -2.22
CA ASN A 125 17.04 -14.38 -2.41
C ASN A 125 18.42 -14.63 -1.84
N HIS A 126 19.36 -13.67 -1.99
CA HIS A 126 20.68 -13.76 -1.37
C HIS A 126 20.57 -13.85 0.16
N TRP A 127 19.79 -12.97 0.77
CA TRP A 127 19.54 -12.99 2.21
C TRP A 127 18.91 -14.30 2.67
N LYS A 128 17.93 -14.82 1.96
CA LYS A 128 17.27 -16.09 2.25
C LYS A 128 18.26 -17.27 2.19
N ASN A 129 19.20 -17.24 1.26
CA ASN A 129 20.16 -18.33 1.05
C ASN A 129 21.33 -18.34 2.08
N ILE A 130 21.65 -17.21 2.70
CA ILE A 130 22.70 -17.17 3.75
C ILE A 130 22.23 -17.67 5.12
N GLY A 131 21.02 -18.21 5.18
CA GLY A 131 20.46 -18.80 6.39
C GLY A 131 19.73 -17.75 7.23
N GLU A 132 18.41 -17.67 7.04
CA GLU A 132 17.59 -16.80 7.86
C GLU A 132 17.74 -17.13 9.33
N PRO A 133 18.13 -16.16 10.16
CA PRO A 133 17.80 -16.25 11.56
C PRO A 133 16.26 -16.28 11.67
N ASN A 134 15.74 -17.17 12.50
CA ASN A 134 14.32 -17.24 12.81
C ASN A 134 13.76 -15.81 13.04
N PRO A 135 12.69 -15.37 12.36
CA PRO A 135 12.11 -14.03 12.52
C PRO A 135 11.86 -13.65 13.97
N GLN A 136 11.56 -14.60 14.83
CA GLN A 136 11.40 -14.37 16.27
C GLN A 136 12.73 -14.10 17.01
N ASN A 137 13.87 -14.56 16.48
CA ASN A 137 15.18 -14.34 17.06
C ASN A 137 15.92 -13.15 16.46
N GLN A 138 15.50 -12.64 15.31
CA GLN A 138 16.13 -11.51 14.62
C GLN A 138 16.01 -10.20 15.40
N PHE A 139 15.00 -10.06 16.23
CA PHE A 139 14.83 -8.85 17.04
C PHE A 139 15.87 -8.69 18.14
N LEU A 140 16.71 -9.67 18.39
CA LEU A 140 17.56 -9.68 19.57
C LEU A 140 19.09 -9.47 19.30
N ASN A 141 19.63 -9.69 18.08
CA ASN A 141 21.08 -9.77 17.95
C ASN A 141 21.73 -9.27 16.64
N ILE A 142 21.01 -8.62 15.72
CA ILE A 142 21.61 -8.08 14.50
C ILE A 142 21.36 -6.58 14.46
N ASN A 143 22.33 -5.83 13.93
CA ASN A 143 22.15 -4.42 13.60
C ASN A 143 21.14 -4.35 12.41
N ILE A 144 19.88 -4.55 12.76
CA ILE A 144 18.71 -4.76 11.93
C ILE A 144 18.62 -3.66 10.86
N GLU A 145 18.95 -2.41 11.21
CA GLU A 145 18.88 -1.29 10.28
C GLU A 145 19.79 -1.45 9.06
N LYS A 146 21.01 -1.95 9.23
CA LYS A 146 21.96 -2.13 8.11
C LYS A 146 21.62 -3.29 7.19
N GLU A 147 21.03 -4.36 7.71
CA GLU A 147 20.67 -5.51 6.88
C GLU A 147 19.35 -5.29 6.13
N PHE A 148 18.40 -4.57 6.73
CA PHE A 148 17.13 -4.24 6.07
C PHE A 148 17.25 -3.13 5.02
N ASP A 149 18.22 -2.26 5.09
CA ASP A 149 18.57 -1.31 4.02
C ASP A 149 18.74 -1.98 2.64
N ARG A 150 18.94 -3.28 2.62
CA ARG A 150 19.16 -4.06 1.39
C ARG A 150 17.88 -4.38 0.63
N PHE A 151 16.72 -4.31 1.25
CA PHE A 151 15.42 -4.69 0.66
C PHE A 151 14.52 -3.49 0.39
N GLU A 152 14.98 -2.29 0.69
CA GLU A 152 14.21 -1.09 0.49
C GLU A 152 13.84 -0.90 -0.97
N ALA A 153 12.53 -0.80 -1.21
CA ALA A 153 12.03 -0.25 -2.46
C ALA A 153 12.34 1.25 -2.49
N ASP A 154 12.87 1.72 -3.58
CA ASP A 154 13.07 3.14 -3.78
C ASP A 154 11.73 3.89 -3.75
N SER A 155 11.61 4.86 -2.86
CA SER A 155 10.51 5.81 -2.83
C SER A 155 10.87 7.08 -3.60
N PHE A 156 9.88 7.93 -3.87
CA PHE A 156 10.12 9.22 -4.51
C PHE A 156 10.83 10.23 -3.57
N TYR A 157 10.87 9.98 -2.28
CA TYR A 157 11.53 10.81 -1.27
C TYR A 157 12.82 10.19 -0.71
N GLY A 158 13.31 9.12 -1.32
CA GLY A 158 14.51 8.40 -0.91
C GLY A 158 14.23 6.94 -0.52
N LYS A 159 15.00 6.41 0.40
CA LYS A 159 14.81 5.05 0.88
C LYS A 159 13.54 4.91 1.71
N SER A 160 12.76 3.88 1.43
CA SER A 160 11.62 3.49 2.25
C SER A 160 11.93 2.24 3.06
N SER A 161 11.12 1.96 4.07
CA SER A 161 11.29 0.75 4.88
C SER A 161 10.89 -0.50 4.10
N THR A 162 11.58 -1.62 4.37
CA THR A 162 11.18 -2.93 3.86
C THR A 162 9.80 -3.30 4.39
N PRO A 163 8.90 -3.79 3.52
CA PRO A 163 7.56 -4.22 3.94
C PRO A 163 7.61 -5.34 4.96
N ASP A 164 6.72 -5.29 5.95
CA ASP A 164 6.61 -6.29 7.01
C ASP A 164 6.56 -7.75 6.53
N PRO A 165 5.83 -8.12 5.44
CA PRO A 165 5.84 -9.48 4.95
C PRO A 165 7.23 -9.99 4.58
N LEU A 166 8.07 -9.14 4.00
CA LEU A 166 9.45 -9.51 3.65
C LEU A 166 10.33 -9.58 4.90
N ARG A 167 10.17 -8.65 5.85
CA ARG A 167 10.84 -8.70 7.15
C ARG A 167 10.48 -9.96 7.93
N ARG A 168 9.28 -10.48 7.78
CA ARG A 168 8.79 -11.69 8.43
C ARG A 168 9.13 -12.97 7.68
N GLY A 169 9.90 -12.90 6.60
CA GLY A 169 10.28 -14.05 5.80
C GLY A 169 9.13 -14.70 5.03
N LEU A 170 7.98 -14.02 4.85
CA LEU A 170 6.81 -14.60 4.19
C LEU A 170 6.94 -14.62 2.66
N GLY A 171 7.88 -13.84 2.11
CA GLY A 171 8.24 -13.86 0.70
C GLY A 171 7.25 -13.15 -0.23
N PHE A 172 7.60 -13.17 -1.52
CA PHE A 172 6.82 -12.49 -2.56
C PHE A 172 5.52 -13.20 -2.91
N ASP A 173 5.47 -14.52 -2.83
CA ASP A 173 4.25 -15.28 -3.13
C ASP A 173 3.15 -14.96 -2.13
N TYR A 174 3.50 -14.75 -0.87
CA TYR A 174 2.56 -14.27 0.12
C TYR A 174 1.94 -12.92 -0.26
N LEU A 175 2.71 -11.99 -0.82
CA LEU A 175 2.18 -10.70 -1.30
C LEU A 175 1.26 -10.90 -2.52
N LYS A 176 1.62 -11.77 -3.46
CA LYS A 176 0.76 -12.11 -4.60
C LYS A 176 -0.59 -12.63 -4.16
N ASP A 177 -0.63 -13.53 -3.18
CA ASP A 177 -1.88 -14.05 -2.60
C ASP A 177 -2.76 -12.92 -2.05
N LYS A 178 -2.16 -11.89 -1.43
CA LYS A 178 -2.93 -10.74 -0.94
C LYS A 178 -3.51 -9.88 -2.07
N PHE A 179 -2.80 -9.75 -3.19
CA PHE A 179 -3.36 -9.12 -4.39
C PHE A 179 -4.55 -9.91 -4.95
N GLU A 180 -4.45 -11.24 -5.03
CA GLU A 180 -5.57 -12.09 -5.50
C GLU A 180 -6.77 -12.01 -4.55
N LEU A 181 -6.55 -12.02 -3.23
CA LEU A 181 -7.62 -11.81 -2.26
C LEU A 181 -8.29 -10.44 -2.45
N ALA A 182 -7.51 -9.37 -2.64
CA ALA A 182 -8.05 -8.04 -2.86
C ALA A 182 -8.88 -7.96 -4.15
N LYS A 183 -8.46 -8.63 -5.22
CA LYS A 183 -9.23 -8.75 -6.48
C LYS A 183 -10.55 -9.46 -6.25
N LYS A 184 -10.56 -10.55 -5.48
CA LYS A 184 -11.79 -11.27 -5.13
C LYS A 184 -12.75 -10.36 -4.36
N VAL A 185 -12.27 -9.72 -3.28
CA VAL A 185 -13.09 -8.81 -2.45
C VAL A 185 -13.65 -7.66 -3.27
N SER A 186 -12.84 -7.06 -4.15
CA SER A 186 -13.30 -5.96 -5.00
C SER A 186 -14.41 -6.38 -5.96
N LYS A 187 -14.31 -7.60 -6.50
CA LYS A 187 -15.35 -8.19 -7.35
C LYS A 187 -16.66 -8.40 -6.59
N ASP A 188 -16.58 -8.93 -5.37
CA ASP A 188 -17.76 -9.15 -4.51
C ASP A 188 -18.47 -7.83 -4.15
N LEU A 189 -17.71 -6.73 -4.10
CA LEU A 189 -18.20 -5.37 -3.83
C LEU A 189 -18.56 -4.57 -5.11
N ASN A 190 -18.42 -5.14 -6.31
CA ASN A 190 -18.57 -4.46 -7.59
C ASN A 190 -17.67 -3.22 -7.75
N ILE A 191 -16.43 -3.31 -7.25
CA ILE A 191 -15.41 -2.26 -7.34
C ILE A 191 -14.32 -2.71 -8.32
N ASN A 192 -13.94 -1.86 -9.27
CA ASN A 192 -12.85 -2.15 -10.18
C ASN A 192 -11.53 -1.67 -9.59
N LEU A 193 -10.51 -2.54 -9.62
CA LEU A 193 -9.15 -2.23 -9.20
C LEU A 193 -8.21 -2.12 -10.39
N TYR A 194 -7.44 -1.03 -10.42
CA TYR A 194 -6.47 -0.78 -11.48
C TYR A 194 -5.10 -0.41 -10.91
N ASN A 195 -4.05 -0.87 -11.59
CA ASN A 195 -2.70 -0.39 -11.41
C ASN A 195 -2.42 0.70 -12.44
N ALA A 196 -2.28 1.94 -12.00
CA ALA A 196 -2.00 3.10 -12.84
C ALA A 196 -0.50 3.43 -12.95
N SER A 197 0.36 2.64 -12.32
CA SER A 197 1.81 2.81 -12.38
C SER A 197 2.35 2.52 -13.79
N PHE A 198 3.26 3.35 -14.30
CA PHE A 198 3.98 3.06 -15.56
C PHE A 198 5.01 1.94 -15.41
N GLN A 199 5.44 1.64 -14.20
CA GLN A 199 6.39 0.57 -13.99
C GLN A 199 5.80 -0.78 -14.36
N THR A 200 6.57 -1.56 -15.11
CA THR A 200 6.18 -2.89 -15.59
C THR A 200 6.66 -4.00 -14.69
N LYS A 201 7.60 -3.71 -13.80
CA LYS A 201 8.16 -4.64 -12.80
C LYS A 201 7.40 -4.51 -11.49
N GLY A 202 7.44 -5.56 -10.70
CA GLY A 202 6.80 -5.60 -9.37
C GLY A 202 5.61 -6.54 -9.25
N VAL A 203 5.14 -6.76 -8.04
CA VAL A 203 4.10 -7.75 -7.72
C VAL A 203 2.68 -7.20 -7.67
N ASN A 204 2.45 -5.96 -8.13
CA ASN A 204 1.10 -5.42 -8.21
C ASN A 204 0.32 -6.08 -9.35
N LEU A 205 -0.60 -6.99 -9.01
CA LEU A 205 -1.34 -7.84 -9.94
C LEU A 205 -2.67 -7.24 -10.44
N PHE A 206 -2.96 -5.98 -10.14
CA PHE A 206 -4.18 -5.34 -10.64
C PHE A 206 -4.08 -5.05 -12.14
N LYS A 207 -5.23 -5.03 -12.81
CA LYS A 207 -5.32 -4.68 -14.23
C LYS A 207 -4.71 -3.31 -14.46
N ARG A 208 -3.86 -3.18 -15.47
CA ARG A 208 -3.25 -1.89 -15.82
C ARG A 208 -4.27 -0.94 -16.42
N ALA A 209 -4.15 0.33 -16.03
CA ALA A 209 -4.88 1.44 -16.62
C ALA A 209 -3.95 2.61 -16.92
N ASN A 210 -4.18 3.24 -18.07
CA ASN A 210 -3.49 4.48 -18.41
C ASN A 210 -4.40 5.65 -18.04
N LEU A 211 -4.02 6.42 -17.02
CA LEU A 211 -4.83 7.57 -16.58
C LEU A 211 -4.89 8.69 -17.61
N VAL A 212 -3.90 8.84 -18.47
CA VAL A 212 -3.90 9.86 -19.53
C VAL A 212 -5.03 9.64 -20.54
N SER A 213 -5.45 8.39 -20.76
CA SER A 213 -6.53 8.05 -21.68
C SER A 213 -7.94 8.21 -21.10
N LEU A 214 -8.07 8.43 -19.80
CA LEU A 214 -9.39 8.57 -19.15
C LEU A 214 -9.97 10.00 -19.27
N HIS A 215 -9.20 10.94 -19.77
CA HIS A 215 -9.59 12.34 -19.95
C HIS A 215 -9.97 12.67 -21.41
N LYS A 216 -10.07 11.66 -22.26
CA LYS A 216 -10.59 11.75 -23.62
C LYS A 216 -12.01 11.17 -23.67
#